data_b3d1ddaee04fc293b79594fe5f2b6ec3
#
_entry.id   b3d1ddaee04fc293b79594fe5f2b6ec3
#
_cell.length_a   1.000
_cell.length_b   1.000
_cell.length_c   1.000
_cell.angle_alpha   90.00
_cell.angle_beta   90.00
_cell.angle_gamma   90.00
#
_symmetry.space_group_name_H-M   'P 1'
#
loop_
_entity.id
_entity.type
_entity.pdbx_description
1 polymer ?
#
loop_
_entity_poly.entity_id
_entity_poly.type
_entity_poly.pdbx_seq_one_letter_code
_entity_poly.pdbx_strand_id
1 'polypeptide(L)'
;MPDTDKMKTADRIEKVKQPESKKNEKSEKSEHAGIFHTPKITPCRLKYSTAFWLFFFGSIGGFILEGIWRIIKYGRWENHSATVWGPFCIVYGIGAMAMYIAAYYLKGQKLPVQFIIYCVAGAAVEYAAGLFQEVFFGSRSWDYSNYVLNINGRISLVMSLIWGLLGVAFAKLVFP
;
A
#
# COMPACT_ATOMS: atom_id res chain seq x y z
N MET A 1 49.79 50.85 37.28
CA MET A 1 49.51 50.73 35.85
C MET A 1 49.13 49.31 35.60
N PRO A 2 47.91 48.97 35.25
CA PRO A 2 47.50 47.59 34.98
C PRO A 2 47.99 47.17 33.59
N ASP A 3 48.45 45.94 33.52
CA ASP A 3 49.16 45.31 32.43
C ASP A 3 48.20 45.09 31.19
N THR A 4 48.35 46.05 30.24
CA THR A 4 47.53 46.06 28.99
C THR A 4 47.85 44.91 28.04
N ASP A 5 48.89 44.14 28.29
CA ASP A 5 49.32 43.06 27.43
C ASP A 5 48.57 41.75 27.73
N LYS A 6 48.21 41.56 29.01
CA LYS A 6 47.36 40.39 29.42
C LYS A 6 45.91 40.49 28.92
N MET A 7 45.43 41.75 28.82
CA MET A 7 44.06 41.99 28.33
C MET A 7 43.92 41.77 26.83
N LYS A 8 44.95 42.11 26.04
CA LYS A 8 44.97 41.85 24.60
C LYS A 8 45.11 40.38 24.25
N THR A 9 45.81 39.60 25.09
CA THR A 9 45.99 38.17 24.88
C THR A 9 44.70 37.40 25.20
N ALA A 10 43.93 37.77 26.24
CA ALA A 10 42.64 37.18 26.57
C ALA A 10 41.60 37.43 25.48
N ASP A 11 41.51 38.64 24.94
CA ASP A 11 40.56 39.00 23.88
C ASP A 11 40.90 38.30 22.55
N ARG A 12 42.18 37.99 22.31
CA ARG A 12 42.62 37.22 21.12
C ARG A 12 42.28 35.74 21.21
N ILE A 13 42.34 35.13 22.41
CA ILE A 13 42.01 33.74 22.65
C ILE A 13 40.49 33.54 22.55
N GLU A 14 39.68 34.49 23.04
CA GLU A 14 38.24 34.43 22.96
C GLU A 14 37.69 34.57 21.55
N LYS A 15 38.32 35.43 20.71
CA LYS A 15 37.97 35.56 19.28
C LYS A 15 38.35 34.35 18.42
N VAL A 16 39.34 33.55 18.80
CA VAL A 16 39.76 32.34 18.07
C VAL A 16 38.85 31.14 18.43
N LYS A 17 38.29 31.06 19.65
CA LYS A 17 37.42 29.98 20.10
C LYS A 17 35.98 30.07 19.57
N GLN A 18 35.48 31.27 19.25
CA GLN A 18 34.10 31.44 18.80
C GLN A 18 33.80 30.93 17.39
N PRO A 19 34.68 31.01 16.38
CA PRO A 19 34.35 30.53 15.03
C PRO A 19 34.36 29.00 14.91
N GLU A 20 35.17 28.28 15.71
CA GLU A 20 35.21 26.82 15.65
C GLU A 20 34.02 26.16 16.34
N SER A 21 33.55 26.68 17.49
CA SER A 21 32.36 26.19 18.19
C SER A 21 31.09 26.35 17.34
N LYS A 22 30.92 27.52 16.69
CA LYS A 22 29.77 27.77 15.81
C LYS A 22 29.81 26.94 14.50
N LYS A 23 31.02 26.60 14.04
CA LYS A 23 31.21 25.79 12.83
C LYS A 23 30.89 24.30 13.09
N ASN A 24 31.28 23.78 14.26
CA ASN A 24 30.97 22.42 14.68
C ASN A 24 29.48 22.26 14.99
N GLU A 25 28.84 23.22 15.68
CA GLU A 25 27.42 23.19 15.97
C GLU A 25 26.54 23.29 14.70
N LYS A 26 27.02 23.98 13.68
CA LYS A 26 26.36 24.09 12.37
C LYS A 26 26.57 22.84 11.52
N SER A 27 27.74 22.17 11.69
CA SER A 27 28.02 20.87 11.03
C SER A 27 27.20 19.75 11.64
N GLU A 28 27.10 19.64 12.98
CA GLU A 28 26.27 18.64 13.65
C GLU A 28 24.77 18.84 13.37
N LYS A 29 24.28 20.08 13.36
CA LYS A 29 22.89 20.37 12.97
C LYS A 29 22.59 20.05 11.50
N SER A 30 23.58 20.17 10.61
CA SER A 30 23.46 19.80 9.20
C SER A 30 23.47 18.29 9.01
N GLU A 31 24.21 17.55 9.82
CA GLU A 31 24.31 16.09 9.72
C GLU A 31 23.07 15.41 10.32
N HIS A 32 22.48 15.93 11.39
CA HIS A 32 21.21 15.45 11.92
C HIS A 32 19.98 15.86 11.09
N ALA A 33 20.04 16.95 10.33
CA ALA A 33 18.97 17.33 9.40
C ALA A 33 18.92 16.47 8.13
N GLY A 34 20.00 15.76 7.80
CA GLY A 34 20.09 14.89 6.61
C GLY A 34 19.45 13.51 6.74
N ILE A 35 19.07 13.08 7.96
CA ILE A 35 18.64 11.70 8.22
C ILE A 35 17.12 11.51 8.01
N PHE A 36 16.32 12.56 8.01
CA PHE A 36 14.89 12.50 7.73
C PHE A 36 14.52 13.25 6.45
N HIS A 37 14.98 12.74 5.31
CA HIS A 37 14.34 13.10 4.05
C HIS A 37 13.01 12.35 4.02
N THR A 38 11.95 12.93 4.60
CA THR A 38 10.59 12.47 4.35
C THR A 38 10.33 12.71 2.86
N PRO A 39 10.21 11.64 2.04
CA PRO A 39 9.89 11.83 0.64
C PRO A 39 8.55 12.57 0.60
N LYS A 40 8.45 13.66 -0.16
CA LYS A 40 7.18 14.34 -0.44
C LYS A 40 6.28 13.31 -1.13
N ILE A 41 5.41 12.67 -0.35
CA ILE A 41 4.42 11.72 -0.88
C ILE A 41 3.41 12.58 -1.64
N THR A 42 3.57 12.63 -2.96
CA THR A 42 2.55 13.25 -3.83
C THR A 42 1.30 12.37 -3.80
N PRO A 43 0.13 12.92 -3.46
CA PRO A 43 -1.09 12.13 -3.40
C PRO A 43 -1.41 11.53 -4.77
N CYS A 44 -1.76 10.24 -4.79
CA CYS A 44 -2.23 9.57 -6.00
C CYS A 44 -3.54 10.24 -6.45
N ARG A 45 -3.50 10.97 -7.57
CA ARG A 45 -4.69 11.54 -8.19
C ARG A 45 -5.31 10.52 -9.14
N LEU A 46 -6.18 9.68 -8.62
CA LEU A 46 -6.97 8.76 -9.44
C LEU A 46 -8.03 9.56 -10.20
N LYS A 47 -7.87 9.72 -11.52
CA LYS A 47 -8.86 10.36 -12.38
C LYS A 47 -10.14 9.49 -12.39
N TYR A 48 -11.31 10.14 -12.44
CA TYR A 48 -12.59 9.44 -12.50
C TYR A 48 -12.65 8.40 -13.62
N SER A 49 -12.20 8.75 -14.83
CA SER A 49 -12.15 7.81 -15.95
C SER A 49 -11.26 6.60 -15.68
N THR A 50 -10.10 6.79 -15.04
CA THR A 50 -9.21 5.68 -14.67
C THR A 50 -9.86 4.79 -13.62
N ALA A 51 -10.50 5.37 -12.60
CA ALA A 51 -11.23 4.63 -11.58
C ALA A 51 -12.37 3.80 -12.19
N PHE A 52 -13.15 4.40 -13.09
CA PHE A 52 -14.24 3.71 -13.81
C PHE A 52 -13.73 2.51 -14.60
N TRP A 53 -12.70 2.67 -15.43
CA TRP A 53 -12.16 1.58 -16.23
C TRP A 53 -11.48 0.49 -15.40
N LEU A 54 -10.77 0.85 -14.32
CA LEU A 54 -10.20 -0.12 -13.39
C LEU A 54 -11.29 -0.94 -12.69
N PHE A 55 -12.34 -0.28 -12.23
CA PHE A 55 -13.48 -0.96 -11.62
C PHE A 55 -14.19 -1.88 -12.63
N PHE A 56 -14.45 -1.38 -13.83
CA PHE A 56 -15.17 -2.12 -14.87
C PHE A 56 -14.39 -3.37 -15.31
N PHE A 57 -13.14 -3.20 -15.76
CA PHE A 57 -12.32 -4.32 -16.20
C PHE A 57 -11.90 -5.23 -15.05
N GLY A 58 -11.65 -4.68 -13.86
CA GLY A 58 -11.38 -5.45 -12.66
C GLY A 58 -12.54 -6.36 -12.29
N SER A 59 -13.77 -5.85 -12.34
CA SER A 59 -14.98 -6.63 -12.05
C SER A 59 -15.22 -7.75 -13.05
N ILE A 60 -15.00 -7.52 -14.34
CA ILE A 60 -15.11 -8.55 -15.39
C ILE A 60 -13.98 -9.57 -15.25
N GLY A 61 -12.74 -9.11 -15.05
CA GLY A 61 -11.59 -10.00 -14.85
C GLY A 61 -11.77 -10.89 -13.62
N GLY A 62 -12.28 -10.34 -12.54
CA GLY A 62 -12.61 -11.09 -11.33
C GLY A 62 -13.66 -12.16 -11.57
N PHE A 63 -14.71 -11.84 -12.30
CA PHE A 63 -15.74 -12.82 -12.69
C PHE A 63 -15.15 -14.00 -13.49
N ILE A 64 -14.26 -13.70 -14.43
CA ILE A 64 -13.57 -14.73 -15.22
C ILE A 64 -12.67 -15.59 -14.33
N LEU A 65 -11.89 -14.97 -13.45
CA LEU A 65 -11.00 -15.66 -12.51
C LEU A 65 -11.78 -16.59 -11.57
N GLU A 66 -12.90 -16.13 -11.03
CA GLU A 66 -13.79 -16.94 -10.21
C GLU A 66 -14.35 -18.13 -10.99
N GLY A 67 -14.80 -17.89 -12.22
CA GLY A 67 -15.30 -18.96 -13.10
C GLY A 67 -14.24 -20.02 -13.38
N ILE A 68 -13.01 -19.62 -13.71
CA ILE A 68 -11.87 -20.53 -13.92
C ILE A 68 -11.58 -21.32 -12.64
N TRP A 69 -11.52 -20.64 -11.48
CA TRP A 69 -11.29 -21.29 -10.19
C TRP A 69 -12.34 -22.38 -9.90
N ARG A 70 -13.62 -22.12 -10.21
CA ARG A 70 -14.70 -23.08 -10.03
C ARG A 70 -14.62 -24.26 -10.98
N ILE A 71 -14.21 -24.05 -12.24
CA ILE A 71 -13.94 -25.16 -13.15
C ILE A 71 -12.84 -26.07 -12.57
N ILE A 72 -11.74 -25.48 -12.07
CA ILE A 72 -10.62 -26.23 -11.49
C ILE A 72 -11.08 -27.02 -10.25
N LYS A 73 -11.88 -26.40 -9.39
CA LYS A 73 -12.27 -26.98 -8.10
C LYS A 73 -13.44 -27.97 -8.21
N TYR A 74 -14.41 -27.68 -9.06
CA TYR A 74 -15.70 -28.41 -9.12
C TYR A 74 -16.00 -29.03 -10.49
N GLY A 75 -15.14 -28.83 -11.49
CA GLY A 75 -15.33 -29.36 -12.84
C GLY A 75 -16.43 -28.69 -13.65
N ARG A 76 -17.05 -27.62 -13.15
CA ARG A 76 -18.14 -26.92 -13.80
C ARG A 76 -18.06 -25.41 -13.64
N TRP A 77 -18.57 -24.68 -14.64
CA TRP A 77 -18.75 -23.25 -14.54
C TRP A 77 -19.97 -22.94 -13.66
N GLU A 78 -19.77 -22.17 -12.62
CA GLU A 78 -20.86 -21.62 -11.81
C GLU A 78 -20.84 -20.09 -11.93
N ASN A 79 -22.02 -19.50 -12.22
CA ASN A 79 -22.14 -18.06 -12.28
C ASN A 79 -22.10 -17.47 -10.87
N HIS A 80 -21.04 -16.72 -10.57
CA HIS A 80 -20.82 -16.06 -9.28
C HIS A 80 -20.76 -14.55 -9.46
N SER A 81 -21.59 -14.01 -10.35
CA SER A 81 -21.70 -12.56 -10.44
C SER A 81 -22.37 -12.01 -9.19
N ALA A 82 -21.78 -10.95 -8.64
CA ALA A 82 -22.37 -10.21 -7.51
C ALA A 82 -23.53 -9.31 -7.95
N THR A 83 -23.87 -9.32 -9.25
CA THR A 83 -24.89 -8.44 -9.84
C THR A 83 -25.89 -9.26 -10.65
N VAL A 84 -27.16 -8.87 -10.59
CA VAL A 84 -28.23 -9.43 -11.41
C VAL A 84 -28.01 -9.14 -12.90
N TRP A 85 -27.31 -8.05 -13.21
CA TRP A 85 -27.08 -7.56 -14.55
C TRP A 85 -25.59 -7.68 -14.92
N GLY A 86 -25.25 -8.73 -15.67
CA GLY A 86 -23.93 -8.87 -16.26
C GLY A 86 -22.87 -9.59 -15.40
N PRO A 87 -21.71 -9.88 -16.01
CA PRO A 87 -20.65 -10.68 -15.41
C PRO A 87 -19.71 -9.80 -14.55
N PHE A 88 -20.22 -9.24 -13.45
CA PHE A 88 -19.46 -8.35 -12.61
C PHE A 88 -19.22 -8.93 -11.22
N CYS A 89 -17.95 -8.97 -10.78
CA CYS A 89 -17.57 -9.25 -9.43
C CYS A 89 -17.02 -7.95 -8.78
N ILE A 90 -17.88 -7.24 -8.04
CA ILE A 90 -17.62 -5.88 -7.50
C ILE A 90 -16.37 -5.85 -6.62
N VAL A 91 -16.12 -6.91 -5.84
CA VAL A 91 -14.95 -7.00 -4.95
C VAL A 91 -13.64 -6.86 -5.73
N TYR A 92 -13.53 -7.51 -6.89
CA TYR A 92 -12.36 -7.40 -7.75
C TYR A 92 -12.23 -6.03 -8.42
N GLY A 93 -13.35 -5.37 -8.72
CA GLY A 93 -13.34 -3.99 -9.22
C GLY A 93 -12.77 -3.01 -8.19
N ILE A 94 -13.24 -3.10 -6.94
CA ILE A 94 -12.70 -2.30 -5.82
C ILE A 94 -11.25 -2.71 -5.56
N GLY A 95 -10.94 -4.01 -5.60
CA GLY A 95 -9.59 -4.53 -5.47
C GLY A 95 -8.64 -3.96 -6.51
N ALA A 96 -9.04 -3.88 -7.78
CA ALA A 96 -8.23 -3.30 -8.86
C ALA A 96 -7.91 -1.82 -8.62
N MET A 97 -8.87 -1.02 -8.11
CA MET A 97 -8.62 0.37 -7.73
C MET A 97 -7.64 0.46 -6.55
N ALA A 98 -7.82 -0.36 -5.52
CA ALA A 98 -6.91 -0.43 -4.37
C ALA A 98 -5.49 -0.85 -4.80
N MET A 99 -5.37 -1.84 -5.69
CA MET A 99 -4.09 -2.28 -6.26
C MET A 99 -3.41 -1.17 -7.06
N TYR A 100 -4.16 -0.39 -7.85
CA TYR A 100 -3.63 0.75 -8.59
C TYR A 100 -3.04 1.80 -7.66
N ILE A 101 -3.78 2.18 -6.61
CA ILE A 101 -3.31 3.14 -5.60
C ILE A 101 -2.06 2.60 -4.89
N ALA A 102 -2.09 1.34 -4.47
CA ALA A 102 -0.95 0.71 -3.83
C ALA A 102 0.28 0.66 -4.77
N ALA A 103 0.09 0.29 -6.05
CA ALA A 103 1.16 0.26 -7.05
C ALA A 103 1.80 1.63 -7.28
N TYR A 104 1.00 2.70 -7.26
CA TYR A 104 1.51 4.07 -7.36
C TYR A 104 2.49 4.41 -6.23
N TYR A 105 2.15 4.08 -4.98
CA TYR A 105 3.00 4.34 -3.82
C TYR A 105 4.16 3.36 -3.68
N LEU A 106 4.03 2.15 -4.22
CA LEU A 106 5.04 1.10 -4.15
C LEU A 106 6.02 1.12 -5.33
N LYS A 107 5.89 2.09 -6.23
CA LYS A 107 6.80 2.22 -7.38
C LYS A 107 8.25 2.30 -6.90
N GLY A 108 9.11 1.39 -7.39
CA GLY A 108 10.52 1.30 -6.99
C GLY A 108 10.79 0.51 -5.71
N GLN A 109 9.78 0.02 -5.01
CA GLN A 109 9.97 -0.85 -3.85
C GLN A 109 10.37 -2.27 -4.28
N LYS A 110 11.06 -3.00 -3.38
CA LYS A 110 11.45 -4.39 -3.61
C LYS A 110 10.21 -5.28 -3.74
N LEU A 111 10.28 -6.27 -4.63
CA LEU A 111 9.16 -7.18 -4.92
C LEU A 111 8.53 -7.84 -3.68
N PRO A 112 9.31 -8.32 -2.67
CA PRO A 112 8.72 -8.89 -1.46
C PRO A 112 7.86 -7.88 -0.67
N VAL A 113 8.29 -6.61 -0.63
CA VAL A 113 7.54 -5.54 0.06
C VAL A 113 6.23 -5.27 -0.67
N GLN A 114 6.28 -5.16 -2.01
CA GLN A 114 5.08 -5.02 -2.83
C GLN A 114 4.10 -6.17 -2.58
N PHE A 115 4.58 -7.41 -2.63
CA PHE A 115 3.78 -8.61 -2.41
C PHE A 115 3.04 -8.57 -1.08
N ILE A 116 3.76 -8.29 0.03
CA ILE A 116 3.17 -8.23 1.38
C ILE A 116 2.08 -7.15 1.44
N ILE A 117 2.35 -5.97 0.88
CA ILE A 117 1.37 -4.87 0.92
C ILE A 117 0.13 -5.22 0.08
N TYR A 118 0.29 -5.89 -1.06
CA TYR A 118 -0.86 -6.35 -1.85
C TYR A 118 -1.66 -7.45 -1.14
N CYS A 119 -1.00 -8.36 -0.41
CA CYS A 119 -1.69 -9.32 0.44
C CYS A 119 -2.59 -8.60 1.47
N VAL A 120 -2.06 -7.61 2.16
CA VAL A 120 -2.78 -6.85 3.19
C VAL A 120 -3.91 -6.01 2.57
N ALA A 121 -3.62 -5.30 1.47
CA ALA A 121 -4.60 -4.47 0.79
C ALA A 121 -5.78 -5.29 0.25
N GLY A 122 -5.50 -6.43 -0.41
CA GLY A 122 -6.52 -7.33 -0.91
C GLY A 122 -7.34 -7.96 0.21
N ALA A 123 -6.69 -8.42 1.28
CA ALA A 123 -7.35 -8.93 2.47
C ALA A 123 -8.28 -7.90 3.12
N ALA A 124 -7.87 -6.65 3.19
CA ALA A 124 -8.69 -5.57 3.73
C ALA A 124 -9.94 -5.31 2.87
N VAL A 125 -9.78 -5.28 1.54
CA VAL A 125 -10.92 -5.13 0.60
C VAL A 125 -11.90 -6.29 0.74
N GLU A 126 -11.40 -7.53 0.76
CA GLU A 126 -12.23 -8.73 0.86
C GLU A 126 -12.96 -8.82 2.20
N TYR A 127 -12.26 -8.52 3.30
CA TYR A 127 -12.87 -8.46 4.63
C TYR A 127 -13.97 -7.39 4.71
N ALA A 128 -13.69 -6.19 4.21
CA ALA A 128 -14.67 -5.09 4.20
C ALA A 128 -15.89 -5.42 3.35
N ALA A 129 -15.69 -6.05 2.18
CA ALA A 129 -16.77 -6.48 1.31
C ALA A 129 -17.63 -7.57 1.97
N GLY A 130 -16.99 -8.57 2.61
CA GLY A 130 -17.71 -9.64 3.34
C GLY A 130 -18.50 -9.10 4.54
N LEU A 131 -17.90 -8.15 5.29
CA LEU A 131 -18.59 -7.47 6.38
C LEU A 131 -19.78 -6.65 5.88
N PHE A 132 -19.59 -5.90 4.80
CA PHE A 132 -20.65 -5.11 4.18
C PHE A 132 -21.82 -5.99 3.74
N GLN A 133 -21.54 -7.10 3.06
CA GLN A 133 -22.59 -8.03 2.64
C GLN A 133 -23.37 -8.60 3.82
N GLU A 134 -22.68 -9.01 4.89
CA GLU A 134 -23.34 -9.59 6.06
C GLU A 134 -24.20 -8.57 6.79
N VAL A 135 -23.71 -7.32 6.96
CA VAL A 135 -24.45 -6.27 7.67
C VAL A 135 -25.66 -5.77 6.88
N PHE A 136 -25.51 -5.58 5.54
CA PHE A 136 -26.57 -4.97 4.73
C PHE A 136 -27.52 -5.97 4.10
N PHE A 137 -27.04 -7.18 3.78
CA PHE A 137 -27.88 -8.18 3.09
C PHE A 137 -28.16 -9.42 3.93
N GLY A 138 -27.59 -9.53 5.13
CA GLY A 138 -27.77 -10.70 6.00
C GLY A 138 -27.24 -12.01 5.41
N SER A 139 -26.40 -11.94 4.36
CA SER A 139 -25.92 -13.10 3.62
C SER A 139 -24.43 -13.01 3.36
N ARG A 140 -23.79 -14.15 3.10
CA ARG A 140 -22.36 -14.25 2.74
C ARG A 140 -22.24 -14.88 1.36
N SER A 141 -21.47 -14.25 0.47
CA SER A 141 -21.17 -14.83 -0.85
C SER A 141 -20.05 -15.88 -0.77
N TRP A 142 -19.22 -15.83 0.28
CA TRP A 142 -18.16 -16.81 0.54
C TRP A 142 -17.99 -17.03 2.05
N ASP A 143 -17.44 -18.18 2.41
CA ASP A 143 -17.10 -18.53 3.79
C ASP A 143 -15.79 -19.32 3.81
N TYR A 144 -14.78 -18.74 4.47
CA TYR A 144 -13.45 -19.35 4.65
C TYR A 144 -13.25 -19.93 6.04
N SER A 145 -14.31 -20.19 6.82
CA SER A 145 -14.20 -20.68 8.19
C SER A 145 -13.39 -21.97 8.31
N ASN A 146 -13.38 -22.79 7.26
CA ASN A 146 -12.61 -24.04 7.19
C ASN A 146 -11.16 -23.88 6.69
N TYR A 147 -10.73 -22.65 6.36
CA TYR A 147 -9.38 -22.39 5.86
C TYR A 147 -8.45 -21.94 6.99
N VAL A 148 -7.16 -22.25 6.82
CA VAL A 148 -6.12 -21.90 7.79
C VAL A 148 -5.99 -20.38 7.90
N LEU A 149 -5.87 -19.88 9.14
CA LEU A 149 -5.70 -18.47 9.46
C LEU A 149 -6.81 -17.58 8.84
N ASN A 150 -8.06 -18.04 8.92
CA ASN A 150 -9.19 -17.21 8.56
C ASN A 150 -9.49 -16.18 9.68
N ILE A 151 -10.07 -15.06 9.29
CA ILE A 151 -10.60 -14.06 10.22
C ILE A 151 -12.10 -13.95 9.98
N ASN A 152 -12.89 -14.44 10.93
CA ASN A 152 -14.35 -14.44 10.91
C ASN A 152 -14.96 -15.07 9.64
N GLY A 153 -14.25 -16.02 9.00
CA GLY A 153 -14.66 -16.64 7.74
C GLY A 153 -14.67 -15.70 6.52
N ARG A 154 -14.28 -14.42 6.69
CA ARG A 154 -14.34 -13.41 5.59
C ARG A 154 -13.08 -13.37 4.76
N ILE A 155 -11.93 -13.66 5.35
CA ILE A 155 -10.64 -13.80 4.66
C ILE A 155 -9.90 -15.02 5.17
N SER A 156 -8.91 -15.49 4.40
CA SER A 156 -7.98 -16.54 4.80
C SER A 156 -6.57 -16.25 4.32
N LEU A 157 -5.57 -16.91 4.90
CA LEU A 157 -4.17 -16.76 4.46
C LEU A 157 -4.02 -17.07 2.97
N VAL A 158 -4.66 -18.15 2.49
CA VAL A 158 -4.57 -18.57 1.08
C VAL A 158 -5.08 -17.48 0.15
N MET A 159 -6.25 -16.90 0.45
CA MET A 159 -6.82 -15.83 -0.36
C MET A 159 -5.98 -14.56 -0.29
N SER A 160 -5.42 -14.22 0.88
CA SER A 160 -4.49 -13.09 1.01
C SER A 160 -3.25 -13.26 0.13
N LEU A 161 -2.68 -14.47 0.05
CA LEU A 161 -1.54 -14.76 -0.83
C LEU A 161 -1.93 -14.64 -2.32
N ILE A 162 -3.12 -15.09 -2.70
CA ILE A 162 -3.67 -14.92 -4.06
C ILE A 162 -3.79 -13.44 -4.40
N TRP A 163 -4.32 -12.60 -3.48
CA TRP A 163 -4.36 -11.16 -3.66
C TRP A 163 -2.97 -10.55 -3.84
N GLY A 164 -1.96 -11.03 -3.10
CA GLY A 164 -0.57 -10.63 -3.26
C GLY A 164 -0.03 -10.91 -4.66
N LEU A 165 -0.26 -12.12 -5.20
CA LEU A 165 0.15 -12.50 -6.54
C LEU A 165 -0.56 -11.67 -7.63
N LEU A 166 -1.89 -11.50 -7.49
CA LEU A 166 -2.67 -10.66 -8.41
C LEU A 166 -2.19 -9.21 -8.39
N GLY A 167 -1.88 -8.65 -7.21
CA GLY A 167 -1.37 -7.28 -7.08
C GLY A 167 -0.01 -7.09 -7.73
N VAL A 168 0.91 -8.03 -7.56
CA VAL A 168 2.23 -7.99 -8.24
C VAL A 168 2.07 -8.12 -9.75
N ALA A 169 1.24 -9.05 -10.24
CA ALA A 169 0.97 -9.20 -11.66
C ALA A 169 0.34 -7.93 -12.24
N PHE A 170 -0.66 -7.39 -11.56
CA PHE A 170 -1.32 -6.14 -11.94
C PHE A 170 -0.33 -4.96 -12.01
N ALA A 171 0.52 -4.80 -11.00
CA ALA A 171 1.50 -3.72 -10.97
C ALA A 171 2.49 -3.79 -12.14
N LYS A 172 2.94 -4.99 -12.51
CA LYS A 172 3.82 -5.20 -13.66
C LYS A 172 3.15 -4.94 -15.01
N LEU A 173 1.82 -5.14 -15.09
CA LEU A 173 1.06 -4.89 -16.32
C LEU A 173 0.72 -3.40 -16.49
N VAL A 174 0.39 -2.71 -15.39
CA VAL A 174 -0.08 -1.32 -15.42
C VAL A 174 1.06 -0.31 -15.27
N PHE A 175 2.12 -0.68 -14.55
CA PHE A 175 3.33 0.14 -14.32
C PHE A 175 4.58 -0.68 -14.69
N PRO A 176 4.81 -0.97 -15.98
CA PRO A 176 5.96 -1.73 -16.45
C PRO A 176 7.29 -1.04 -16.18
#